data_b0dfb0d648beb8b035e8e30dc1bde8c1
#
_entry.id   b0dfb0d648beb8b035e8e30dc1bde8c1
#
_cell.length_a   1.000
_cell.length_b   1.000
_cell.length_c   1.000
_cell.angle_alpha   90.00
_cell.angle_beta   90.00
_cell.angle_gamma   90.00
#
_symmetry.space_group_name_H-M   'P 1'
#
loop_
_entity.id
_entity.type
_entity.pdbx_description
1 polymer ?
#
loop_
_entity_poly.entity_id
_entity_poly.type
_entity_poly.pdbx_seq_one_letter_code
_entity_poly.pdbx_strand_id
1 'polypeptide(L)'
;MLQTQVLETARLIRTMPLNLAREITTKIADQHLKGVRASTLAAEILEQYPQLSKAKATLVARTEVARTNTMLLENDCHEVGAKWYVWRSTHDVRTRSSHNHMDGVVCSWDDPPNPEKLEGDDRDYGPYHPGCIFNCRCFPSPLVTVEQIPSNLKVHLHGTIVRMSKREFIQKHWKEVL
;
A
#
# COMPACT_ATOMS: atom_id res chain seq x y z
N MET A 1 2.63 -9.14 11.38
CA MET A 1 2.96 -8.47 10.12
C MET A 1 3.45 -9.43 9.03
N LEU A 2 4.59 -10.09 9.14
CA LEU A 2 5.14 -11.02 8.12
C LEU A 2 4.17 -12.18 7.73
N GLN A 3 3.42 -12.73 8.68
CA GLN A 3 2.47 -13.83 8.43
C GLN A 3 1.31 -13.42 7.50
N THR A 4 0.79 -12.21 7.64
CA THR A 4 -0.28 -11.69 6.78
C THR A 4 0.22 -11.49 5.36
N GLN A 5 1.43 -10.94 5.17
CA GLN A 5 2.07 -10.79 3.87
C GLN A 5 2.27 -12.14 3.16
N VAL A 6 2.75 -13.15 3.89
CA VAL A 6 2.97 -14.50 3.33
C VAL A 6 1.66 -15.10 2.83
N LEU A 7 0.57 -14.96 3.59
CA LEU A 7 -0.75 -15.47 3.17
C LEU A 7 -1.27 -14.75 1.93
N GLU A 8 -1.08 -13.44 1.85
CA GLU A 8 -1.49 -12.66 0.68
C GLU A 8 -0.63 -12.96 -0.53
N THR A 9 0.68 -13.15 -0.37
CA THR A 9 1.56 -13.58 -1.46
C THR A 9 1.16 -14.95 -1.98
N ALA A 10 0.81 -15.89 -1.09
CA ALA A 10 0.29 -17.19 -1.49
C ALA A 10 -1.06 -17.09 -2.23
N ARG A 11 -1.92 -16.12 -1.86
CA ARG A 11 -3.19 -15.85 -2.57
C ARG A 11 -2.98 -15.24 -3.96
N LEU A 12 -1.91 -14.46 -4.18
CA LEU A 12 -1.57 -13.90 -5.49
C LEU A 12 -1.32 -15.00 -6.54
N ILE A 13 -0.81 -16.13 -6.08
CA ILE A 13 -0.58 -17.30 -6.92
C ILE A 13 -1.31 -18.48 -6.29
N ARG A 14 -2.53 -18.76 -6.75
CA ARG A 14 -3.40 -19.82 -6.21
C ARG A 14 -2.76 -21.20 -6.05
N THR A 15 -1.62 -21.43 -6.70
CA THR A 15 -0.89 -22.70 -6.69
C THR A 15 0.44 -22.61 -5.93
N MET A 16 0.75 -21.49 -5.28
CA MET A 16 2.01 -21.34 -4.54
C MET A 16 1.87 -21.91 -3.12
N PRO A 17 2.70 -22.87 -2.72
CA PRO A 17 2.76 -23.34 -1.33
C PRO A 17 3.16 -22.21 -0.37
N LEU A 18 2.61 -22.22 0.84
CA LEU A 18 2.85 -21.19 1.87
C LEU A 18 4.33 -21.04 2.27
N ASN A 19 5.06 -22.15 2.33
CA ASN A 19 6.51 -22.13 2.62
C ASN A 19 7.28 -21.36 1.53
N LEU A 20 6.93 -21.59 0.26
CA LEU A 20 7.52 -20.89 -0.88
C LEU A 20 7.16 -19.41 -0.86
N ALA A 21 5.91 -19.06 -0.58
CA ALA A 21 5.48 -17.67 -0.44
C ALA A 21 6.28 -16.95 0.65
N ARG A 22 6.51 -17.62 1.80
CA ARG A 22 7.30 -17.06 2.90
C ARG A 22 8.74 -16.80 2.48
N GLU A 23 9.39 -17.79 1.85
CA GLU A 23 10.76 -17.66 1.39
C GLU A 23 10.94 -16.50 0.41
N ILE A 24 10.06 -16.40 -0.59
CA ILE A 24 10.07 -15.32 -1.58
C ILE A 24 9.85 -13.97 -0.92
N THR A 25 8.86 -13.83 -0.04
CA THR A 25 8.56 -12.57 0.65
C THR A 25 9.74 -12.09 1.50
N THR A 26 10.33 -12.99 2.28
CA THR A 26 11.50 -12.65 3.13
C THR A 26 12.69 -12.24 2.26
N LYS A 27 13.00 -13.00 1.21
CA LYS A 27 14.10 -12.69 0.28
C LYS A 27 13.92 -11.34 -0.40
N ILE A 28 12.69 -11.02 -0.86
CA ILE A 28 12.41 -9.73 -1.51
C ILE A 28 12.61 -8.59 -0.53
N ALA A 29 12.08 -8.70 0.69
CA ALA A 29 12.24 -7.66 1.71
C ALA A 29 13.72 -7.38 2.00
N ASP A 30 14.52 -8.42 2.27
CA ASP A 30 15.94 -8.29 2.57
C ASP A 30 16.76 -7.67 1.43
N GLN A 31 16.49 -8.07 0.20
CA GLN A 31 17.21 -7.57 -0.95
C GLN A 31 16.75 -6.17 -1.36
N HIS A 32 15.46 -5.88 -1.20
CA HIS A 32 14.95 -4.54 -1.48
C HIS A 32 15.53 -3.50 -0.53
N LEU A 33 15.70 -3.82 0.76
CA LEU A 33 16.43 -2.99 1.73
C LEU A 33 17.87 -2.69 1.32
N LYS A 34 18.49 -3.56 0.52
CA LYS A 34 19.82 -3.37 -0.09
C LYS A 34 19.78 -2.62 -1.42
N GLY A 35 18.63 -2.09 -1.83
CA GLY A 35 18.45 -1.32 -3.06
C GLY A 35 18.26 -2.14 -4.33
N VAL A 36 17.99 -3.44 -4.23
CA VAL A 36 17.78 -4.30 -5.42
C VAL A 36 16.43 -3.98 -6.05
N ARG A 37 16.41 -3.83 -7.39
CA ARG A 37 15.19 -3.48 -8.14
C ARG A 37 14.24 -4.68 -8.28
N ALA A 38 12.94 -4.40 -8.33
CA ALA A 38 11.91 -5.44 -8.55
C ALA A 38 12.12 -6.29 -9.82
N SER A 39 12.70 -5.73 -10.88
CA SER A 39 13.02 -6.49 -12.10
C SER A 39 14.12 -7.53 -11.90
N THR A 40 15.14 -7.20 -11.11
CA THR A 40 16.22 -8.11 -10.74
C THR A 40 15.68 -9.22 -9.84
N LEU A 41 14.89 -8.87 -8.83
CA LEU A 41 14.21 -9.81 -7.94
C LEU A 41 13.30 -10.79 -8.72
N ALA A 42 12.56 -10.30 -9.72
CA ALA A 42 11.74 -11.15 -10.58
C ALA A 42 12.58 -12.15 -11.40
N ALA A 43 13.77 -11.75 -11.88
CA ALA A 43 14.68 -12.64 -12.59
C ALA A 43 15.24 -13.74 -11.66
N GLU A 44 15.67 -13.36 -10.46
CA GLU A 44 16.15 -14.32 -9.44
C GLU A 44 15.06 -15.30 -9.01
N ILE A 45 13.81 -14.84 -8.85
CA ILE A 45 12.67 -15.73 -8.55
C ILE A 45 12.48 -16.74 -9.67
N LEU A 46 12.59 -16.34 -10.94
CA LEU A 46 12.46 -17.26 -12.08
C LEU A 46 13.59 -18.29 -12.13
N GLU A 47 14.82 -17.87 -11.83
CA GLU A 47 15.97 -18.76 -11.78
C GLU A 47 15.80 -19.82 -10.67
N GLN A 48 15.38 -19.40 -9.50
CA GLN A 48 15.18 -20.28 -8.35
C GLN A 48 13.92 -21.16 -8.47
N TYR A 49 12.88 -20.64 -9.14
CA TYR A 49 11.57 -21.29 -9.29
C TYR A 49 11.11 -21.32 -10.76
N PRO A 50 11.75 -22.15 -11.61
CA PRO A 50 11.51 -22.17 -13.06
C PRO A 50 10.08 -22.60 -13.45
N GLN A 51 9.32 -23.20 -12.51
CA GLN A 51 7.90 -23.53 -12.70
C GLN A 51 6.98 -22.30 -12.70
N LEU A 52 7.44 -21.14 -12.23
CA LEU A 52 6.68 -19.90 -12.29
C LEU A 52 6.77 -19.27 -13.68
N SER A 53 5.66 -18.70 -14.16
CA SER A 53 5.72 -17.87 -15.36
C SER A 53 6.39 -16.52 -15.06
N LYS A 54 7.03 -15.93 -16.06
CA LYS A 54 7.63 -14.58 -15.97
C LYS A 54 6.64 -13.53 -15.48
N ALA A 55 5.37 -13.63 -15.94
CA ALA A 55 4.32 -12.72 -15.50
C ALA A 55 4.04 -12.84 -14.00
N LYS A 56 3.98 -14.06 -13.46
CA LYS A 56 3.76 -14.32 -12.03
C LYS A 56 4.94 -13.85 -11.18
N ALA A 57 6.18 -14.16 -11.57
CA ALA A 57 7.37 -13.69 -10.86
C ALA A 57 7.45 -12.17 -10.82
N THR A 58 7.17 -11.50 -11.95
CA THR A 58 7.12 -10.04 -12.02
C THR A 58 6.01 -9.44 -11.14
N LEU A 59 4.82 -10.07 -11.13
CA LEU A 59 3.71 -9.66 -10.28
C LEU A 59 4.10 -9.71 -8.79
N VAL A 60 4.64 -10.83 -8.34
CA VAL A 60 5.05 -11.01 -6.95
C VAL A 60 6.13 -10.01 -6.57
N ALA A 61 7.22 -9.93 -7.35
CA ALA A 61 8.33 -9.03 -7.05
C ALA A 61 7.87 -7.55 -6.92
N ARG A 62 7.05 -7.07 -7.85
CA ARG A 62 6.51 -5.69 -7.81
C ARG A 62 5.59 -5.45 -6.63
N THR A 63 4.71 -6.39 -6.34
CA THR A 63 3.76 -6.26 -5.22
C THR A 63 4.50 -6.25 -3.89
N GLU A 64 5.44 -7.16 -3.69
CA GLU A 64 6.19 -7.24 -2.43
C GLU A 64 7.12 -6.03 -2.23
N VAL A 65 7.77 -5.55 -3.28
CA VAL A 65 8.57 -4.31 -3.20
C VAL A 65 7.71 -3.10 -2.82
N ALA A 66 6.55 -2.93 -3.48
CA ALA A 66 5.64 -1.82 -3.17
C ALA A 66 5.11 -1.90 -1.74
N ARG A 67 4.72 -3.11 -1.30
CA ARG A 67 4.25 -3.37 0.06
C ARG A 67 5.33 -3.10 1.11
N THR A 68 6.55 -3.56 0.88
CA THR A 68 7.70 -3.31 1.77
C THR A 68 7.96 -1.81 1.92
N ASN A 69 7.94 -1.05 0.82
CA ASN A 69 8.10 0.40 0.88
C ASN A 69 7.02 1.07 1.73
N THR A 70 5.75 0.69 1.53
CA THR A 70 4.64 1.26 2.32
C THR A 70 4.78 0.94 3.80
N MET A 71 5.18 -0.28 4.16
CA MET A 71 5.36 -0.69 5.56
C MET A 71 6.55 -0.01 6.24
N LEU A 72 7.65 0.19 5.52
CA LEU A 72 8.79 0.95 6.05
C LEU A 72 8.39 2.39 6.33
N LEU A 73 7.71 3.01 5.36
CA LEU A 73 7.22 4.38 5.52
C LEU A 73 6.20 4.52 6.65
N GLU A 74 5.31 3.54 6.82
CA GLU A 74 4.37 3.46 7.94
C GLU A 74 5.12 3.41 9.27
N ASN A 75 6.15 2.56 9.38
CA ASN A 75 6.97 2.47 10.58
C ASN A 75 7.67 3.80 10.90
N ASP A 76 8.33 4.40 9.91
CA ASP A 76 8.98 5.70 10.06
C ASP A 76 7.99 6.79 10.48
N CYS A 77 6.77 6.77 9.92
CA CYS A 77 5.69 7.68 10.31
C CYS A 77 5.25 7.47 11.76
N HIS A 78 5.12 6.23 12.21
CA HIS A 78 4.78 5.93 13.60
C HIS A 78 5.87 6.39 14.57
N GLU A 79 7.16 6.22 14.22
CA GLU A 79 8.29 6.68 15.04
C GLU A 79 8.28 8.19 15.26
N VAL A 80 7.91 8.96 14.24
CA VAL A 80 7.82 10.43 14.34
C VAL A 80 6.42 10.93 14.73
N GLY A 81 5.45 10.06 14.95
CA GLY A 81 4.07 10.42 15.33
C GLY A 81 3.19 10.92 14.16
N ALA A 82 3.62 10.79 12.92
CA ALA A 82 2.85 11.17 11.73
C ALA A 82 1.73 10.15 11.46
N LYS A 83 0.51 10.47 11.87
CA LYS A 83 -0.64 9.54 11.82
C LYS A 83 -1.37 9.49 10.50
N TRP A 84 -1.17 10.47 9.62
CA TRP A 84 -1.97 10.68 8.43
C TRP A 84 -1.11 10.70 7.18
N TYR A 85 -1.69 10.21 6.08
CA TYR A 85 -1.11 10.31 4.74
C TYR A 85 -2.19 10.68 3.72
N VAL A 86 -1.78 11.20 2.57
CA VAL A 86 -2.64 11.39 1.40
C VAL A 86 -2.44 10.20 0.47
N TRP A 87 -3.51 9.51 0.08
CA TRP A 87 -3.46 8.51 -0.98
C TRP A 87 -3.10 9.17 -2.30
N ARG A 88 -2.06 8.66 -2.99
CA ARG A 88 -1.64 9.13 -4.30
C ARG A 88 -1.75 8.02 -5.33
N SER A 89 -2.54 8.23 -6.38
CA SER A 89 -2.60 7.34 -7.52
C SER A 89 -1.59 7.76 -8.59
N THR A 90 -1.23 6.82 -9.48
CA THR A 90 -0.31 7.11 -10.59
C THR A 90 -0.98 7.75 -11.80
N HIS A 91 -2.30 7.88 -11.80
CA HIS A 91 -3.13 8.50 -12.87
C HIS A 91 -2.88 7.94 -14.27
N ASP A 92 -2.41 6.71 -14.41
CA ASP A 92 -2.25 6.10 -15.71
C ASP A 92 -3.46 5.22 -16.09
N VAL A 93 -3.53 4.82 -17.36
CA VAL A 93 -4.63 4.00 -17.92
C VAL A 93 -4.81 2.62 -17.26
N ARG A 94 -3.86 2.20 -16.44
CA ARG A 94 -3.89 0.93 -15.71
C ARG A 94 -4.30 1.10 -14.25
N THR A 95 -4.49 2.35 -13.80
CA THR A 95 -4.95 2.61 -12.43
C THR A 95 -6.40 2.17 -12.32
N ARG A 96 -6.73 1.36 -11.29
CA ARG A 96 -8.11 0.95 -11.02
C ARG A 96 -8.97 2.17 -10.74
N SER A 97 -10.26 2.12 -11.09
CA SER A 97 -11.19 3.22 -10.79
C SER A 97 -11.30 3.46 -9.29
N SER A 98 -11.35 2.40 -8.47
CA SER A 98 -11.33 2.49 -7.01
C SER A 98 -10.11 3.25 -6.46
N HIS A 99 -8.93 3.04 -7.07
CA HIS A 99 -7.73 3.77 -6.68
C HIS A 99 -7.70 5.22 -7.16
N ASN A 100 -8.28 5.52 -8.32
CA ASN A 100 -8.50 6.90 -8.78
C ASN A 100 -9.50 7.62 -7.89
N HIS A 101 -10.55 6.92 -7.41
CA HIS A 101 -11.51 7.46 -6.44
C HIS A 101 -10.83 7.88 -5.13
N MET A 102 -9.82 7.11 -4.70
CA MET A 102 -9.03 7.40 -3.50
C MET A 102 -8.01 8.52 -3.67
N ASP A 103 -7.70 8.95 -4.89
CA ASP A 103 -6.66 9.97 -5.07
C ASP A 103 -6.99 11.28 -4.35
N GLY A 104 -6.02 11.77 -3.58
CA GLY A 104 -6.18 12.96 -2.74
C GLY A 104 -6.95 12.75 -1.43
N VAL A 105 -7.40 11.52 -1.14
CA VAL A 105 -8.06 11.21 0.14
C VAL A 105 -7.00 11.13 1.24
N VAL A 106 -7.25 11.80 2.35
CA VAL A 106 -6.46 11.71 3.58
C VAL A 106 -6.90 10.47 4.35
N CYS A 107 -5.97 9.60 4.68
CA CYS A 107 -6.20 8.34 5.41
C CYS A 107 -5.31 8.26 6.65
N SER A 108 -5.77 7.59 7.67
CA SER A 108 -4.97 7.23 8.83
C SER A 108 -4.21 5.93 8.61
N TRP A 109 -3.00 5.81 9.17
CA TRP A 109 -2.27 4.55 9.23
C TRP A 109 -2.98 3.50 10.08
N ASP A 110 -3.74 3.94 11.09
CA ASP A 110 -4.49 3.06 11.99
C ASP A 110 -5.86 2.62 11.43
N ASP A 111 -6.34 3.25 10.33
CA ASP A 111 -7.65 2.99 9.72
C ASP A 111 -7.52 2.92 8.18
N PRO A 112 -6.96 1.81 7.64
CA PRO A 112 -6.80 1.67 6.21
C PRO A 112 -8.14 1.59 5.47
N PRO A 113 -8.29 2.28 4.32
CA PRO A 113 -9.53 2.26 3.54
C PRO A 113 -9.72 0.92 2.80
N ASN A 114 -10.97 0.63 2.45
CA ASN A 114 -11.32 -0.38 1.46
C ASN A 114 -11.77 0.33 0.17
N PRO A 115 -10.86 0.58 -0.79
CA PRO A 115 -11.14 1.38 -1.97
C PRO A 115 -12.29 0.87 -2.82
N GLU A 116 -12.42 -0.44 -2.97
CA GLU A 116 -13.47 -1.07 -3.77
C GLU A 116 -14.85 -0.78 -3.18
N LYS A 117 -15.02 -0.97 -1.87
CA LYS A 117 -16.27 -0.64 -1.18
C LYS A 117 -16.61 0.84 -1.20
N LEU A 118 -15.60 1.71 -1.05
CA LEU A 118 -15.79 3.16 -1.08
C LEU A 118 -16.23 3.67 -2.46
N GLU A 119 -15.87 2.99 -3.53
CA GLU A 119 -16.35 3.28 -4.88
C GLU A 119 -17.70 2.62 -5.17
N GLY A 120 -18.11 1.58 -4.43
CA GLY A 120 -19.28 0.77 -4.68
C GLY A 120 -19.05 -0.37 -5.69
N ASP A 121 -17.81 -0.85 -5.80
CA ASP A 121 -17.45 -2.03 -6.62
C ASP A 121 -17.92 -3.32 -5.92
N ASP A 122 -18.36 -4.30 -6.68
CA ASP A 122 -18.73 -5.63 -6.19
C ASP A 122 -17.53 -6.43 -5.66
N ARG A 123 -16.31 -6.07 -6.08
CA ARG A 123 -15.08 -6.68 -5.58
C ARG A 123 -14.78 -6.20 -4.17
N ASP A 124 -14.30 -7.09 -3.32
CA ASP A 124 -13.89 -6.79 -1.97
C ASP A 124 -12.55 -7.47 -1.68
N TYR A 125 -11.50 -6.67 -1.53
CA TYR A 125 -10.17 -7.14 -1.15
C TYR A 125 -9.84 -6.87 0.31
N GLY A 126 -10.79 -6.30 1.05
CA GLY A 126 -10.60 -5.82 2.41
C GLY A 126 -9.88 -4.47 2.48
N PRO A 127 -9.66 -3.93 3.69
CA PRO A 127 -8.92 -2.69 3.87
C PRO A 127 -7.43 -2.87 3.62
N TYR A 128 -6.80 -1.88 2.94
CA TYR A 128 -5.36 -1.86 2.67
C TYR A 128 -4.83 -0.46 2.40
N HIS A 129 -3.53 -0.27 2.63
CA HIS A 129 -2.81 0.96 2.28
C HIS A 129 -2.40 0.98 0.79
N PRO A 130 -2.15 2.17 0.20
CA PRO A 130 -1.67 2.28 -1.18
C PRO A 130 -0.34 1.52 -1.34
N GLY A 131 -0.19 0.78 -2.44
CA GLY A 131 0.97 -0.10 -2.67
C GLY A 131 0.81 -1.52 -2.13
N CYS A 132 -0.12 -1.79 -1.20
CA CYS A 132 -0.21 -3.07 -0.51
C CYS A 132 -1.04 -4.15 -1.21
N ILE A 133 -1.71 -3.84 -2.31
CA ILE A 133 -2.45 -4.82 -3.11
C ILE A 133 -1.70 -5.14 -4.42
N PHE A 134 -1.99 -6.30 -5.02
CA PHE A 134 -1.36 -6.76 -6.25
C PHE A 134 -1.44 -5.73 -7.40
N ASN A 135 -0.31 -5.56 -8.11
CA ASN A 135 -0.16 -4.60 -9.22
C ASN A 135 -0.50 -3.14 -8.87
N CYS A 136 -0.60 -2.79 -7.60
CA CYS A 136 -0.80 -1.41 -7.19
C CYS A 136 0.50 -0.61 -7.38
N ARG A 137 0.35 0.63 -7.85
CA ARG A 137 1.45 1.61 -8.00
C ARG A 137 1.14 2.91 -7.29
N CYS A 138 0.02 2.93 -6.56
CA CYS A 138 -0.29 4.02 -5.65
C CYS A 138 0.72 4.05 -4.50
N PHE A 139 0.88 5.19 -3.90
CA PHE A 139 1.78 5.38 -2.77
C PHE A 139 1.17 6.32 -1.74
N PRO A 140 1.50 6.16 -0.46
CA PRO A 140 1.10 7.11 0.57
C PRO A 140 2.07 8.30 0.57
N SER A 141 1.51 9.51 0.72
CA SER A 141 2.27 10.75 0.92
C SER A 141 2.02 11.21 2.36
N PRO A 142 2.95 11.01 3.30
CA PRO A 142 2.75 11.34 4.71
C PRO A 142 2.47 12.82 4.92
N LEU A 143 1.62 13.11 5.90
CA LEU A 143 1.41 14.46 6.43
C LEU A 143 2.20 14.59 7.72
N VAL A 144 3.31 15.32 7.67
CA VAL A 144 4.21 15.54 8.80
C VAL A 144 4.01 16.92 9.42
N THR A 145 3.65 17.90 8.57
CA THR A 145 3.42 19.29 9.01
C THR A 145 2.04 19.80 8.61
N VAL A 146 1.54 20.80 9.34
CA VAL A 146 0.23 21.42 9.09
C VAL A 146 0.14 22.05 7.68
N GLU A 147 1.26 22.53 7.14
CA GLU A 147 1.32 23.15 5.81
C GLU A 147 0.96 22.15 4.70
N GLN A 148 1.33 20.88 4.87
CA GLN A 148 1.08 19.80 3.92
C GLN A 148 -0.40 19.39 3.83
N ILE A 149 -1.21 19.78 4.83
CA ILE A 149 -2.65 19.48 4.85
C ILE A 149 -3.35 20.29 3.74
N PRO A 150 -4.07 19.64 2.80
CA PRO A 150 -4.83 20.33 1.76
C PRO A 150 -5.91 21.28 2.32
N SER A 151 -6.28 22.31 1.59
CA SER A 151 -7.29 23.28 2.04
C SER A 151 -8.70 22.68 2.11
N ASN A 152 -9.06 21.86 1.12
CA ASN A 152 -10.33 21.11 1.07
C ASN A 152 -10.00 19.62 1.10
N LEU A 153 -10.35 18.97 2.20
CA LEU A 153 -10.02 17.57 2.41
C LEU A 153 -11.19 16.65 2.11
N LYS A 154 -10.85 15.54 1.50
CA LYS A 154 -11.60 14.29 1.59
C LYS A 154 -10.85 13.42 2.61
N VAL A 155 -11.49 13.03 3.69
CA VAL A 155 -10.85 12.25 4.76
C VAL A 155 -11.58 10.92 4.88
N HIS A 156 -10.83 9.81 4.87
CA HIS A 156 -11.36 8.49 5.20
C HIS A 156 -11.48 8.37 6.72
N LEU A 157 -12.69 8.07 7.19
CA LEU A 157 -13.01 7.85 8.59
C LEU A 157 -13.97 6.66 8.69
N HIS A 158 -13.52 5.58 9.31
CA HIS A 158 -14.33 4.39 9.63
C HIS A 158 -15.19 3.89 8.45
N GLY A 159 -14.54 3.70 7.29
CA GLY A 159 -15.19 3.14 6.10
C GLY A 159 -16.01 4.13 5.27
N THR A 160 -15.90 5.44 5.53
CA THR A 160 -16.57 6.49 4.75
C THR A 160 -15.61 7.61 4.37
N ILE A 161 -15.90 8.33 3.27
CA ILE A 161 -15.15 9.53 2.89
C ILE A 161 -15.98 10.77 3.23
N VAL A 162 -15.45 11.58 4.15
CA VAL A 162 -16.08 12.81 4.62
C VAL A 162 -15.32 14.02 4.06
N ARG A 163 -16.03 15.04 3.61
CA ARG A 163 -15.43 16.33 3.24
C ARG A 163 -15.38 17.24 4.44
N MET A 164 -14.24 17.85 4.69
CA MET A 164 -14.08 18.84 5.77
C MET A 164 -13.05 19.90 5.41
N SER A 165 -13.10 21.01 6.12
CA SER A 165 -12.11 22.07 6.00
C SER A 165 -10.81 21.69 6.72
N LYS A 166 -9.68 22.31 6.29
CA LYS A 166 -8.39 22.16 6.98
C LYS A 166 -8.49 22.51 8.47
N ARG A 167 -9.22 23.58 8.82
CA ARG A 167 -9.41 24.03 10.19
C ARG A 167 -10.12 22.95 11.04
N GLU A 168 -11.17 22.37 10.49
CA GLU A 168 -11.93 21.31 11.18
C GLU A 168 -11.09 20.05 11.38
N PHE A 169 -10.33 19.64 10.36
CA PHE A 169 -9.42 18.51 10.44
C PHE A 169 -8.37 18.71 11.55
N ILE A 170 -7.74 19.89 11.58
CA ILE A 170 -6.75 20.22 12.61
C ILE A 170 -7.36 20.15 14.00
N GLN A 171 -8.54 20.71 14.20
CA GLN A 171 -9.18 20.72 15.51
C GLN A 171 -9.59 19.34 16.01
N LYS A 172 -10.07 18.46 15.11
CA LYS A 172 -10.65 17.17 15.49
C LYS A 172 -9.67 15.99 15.43
N HIS A 173 -8.74 16.02 14.49
CA HIS A 173 -7.97 14.84 14.09
C HIS A 173 -6.47 15.02 14.12
N TRP A 174 -5.99 16.25 13.91
CA TRP A 174 -4.57 16.52 13.90
C TRP A 174 -4.01 16.63 15.31
N LYS A 175 -2.97 15.85 15.58
CA LYS A 175 -2.09 16.08 16.74
C LYS A 175 -0.74 16.46 16.19
N GLU A 176 -0.15 17.51 16.74
CA GLU A 176 1.20 17.92 16.30
C GLU A 176 2.19 16.76 16.47
N VAL A 177 3.01 16.59 15.45
CA VAL A 177 4.16 15.69 15.45
C VAL A 177 5.23 16.37 16.32
N LEU A 178 5.71 15.71 17.33
CA LEU A 178 6.76 16.21 18.25
C LEU A 178 8.12 16.19 17.57
#